data_0a81a0411d624dc14e2baf7c49241005
#
_entry.id   0a81a0411d624dc14e2baf7c49241005
#
_cell.length_a   1.000
_cell.length_b   1.000
_cell.length_c   1.000
_cell.angle_alpha   90.00
_cell.angle_beta   90.00
_cell.angle_gamma   90.00
#
_symmetry.space_group_name_H-M   'P 1'
#
loop_
_entity.id
_entity.type
_entity.pdbx_description
1 polymer ?
#
loop_
_entity_poly.entity_id
_entity_poly.type
_entity_poly.pdbx_seq_one_letter_code
_entity_poly.pdbx_strand_id
1 'polypeptide(L)'
;MALAKTMEPLLQGNSAIRKMFELGQEMAEKYGKENVYDFSLGNPVAPVPYEVKNAIISLLENQDPHEIHGYMKNAGYDEVREQIARHLTRRFELPYEKEQILLCAGAAGGLNILMRCLLDEEDEVLCFTP
;
A
#
# COMPACT_ATOMS: atom_id res chain seq x y z
N MET A 1 30.55 -11.11 2.47
CA MET A 1 29.46 -10.19 2.14
C MET A 1 29.27 -9.30 3.35
N ALA A 2 29.46 -7.99 3.21
CA ALA A 2 29.35 -7.08 4.35
C ALA A 2 27.88 -6.71 4.57
N LEU A 3 27.22 -7.38 5.50
CA LEU A 3 25.87 -7.03 5.93
C LEU A 3 25.96 -6.09 7.13
N ALA A 4 25.08 -5.09 7.20
CA ALA A 4 24.99 -4.25 8.39
C ALA A 4 24.54 -5.08 9.59
N LYS A 5 25.17 -4.90 10.75
CA LYS A 5 24.86 -5.65 11.99
C LYS A 5 23.37 -5.56 12.39
N THR A 6 22.71 -4.43 12.09
CA THR A 6 21.30 -4.21 12.32
C THR A 6 20.39 -5.09 11.46
N MET A 7 20.90 -5.65 10.36
CA MET A 7 20.16 -6.53 9.46
C MET A 7 20.27 -8.02 9.84
N GLU A 8 21.27 -8.41 10.62
CA GLU A 8 21.47 -9.83 11.02
C GLU A 8 20.24 -10.42 11.72
N PRO A 9 19.60 -9.74 12.70
CA PRO A 9 18.38 -10.25 13.34
C PRO A 9 17.20 -10.41 12.38
N LEU A 10 17.13 -9.55 11.36
CA LEU A 10 16.04 -9.56 10.37
C LEU A 10 16.14 -10.73 9.38
N LEU A 11 17.34 -11.30 9.19
CA LEU A 11 17.52 -12.50 8.36
C LEU A 11 16.92 -13.76 8.98
N GLN A 12 16.84 -13.80 10.32
CA GLN A 12 16.27 -14.94 11.05
C GLN A 12 14.76 -14.77 11.32
N GLY A 13 14.26 -13.55 11.18
CA GLY A 13 12.87 -13.18 11.46
C GLY A 13 11.99 -13.16 10.23
N ASN A 14 11.71 -14.32 9.61
CA ASN A 14 10.61 -14.38 8.66
C ASN A 14 9.30 -14.04 9.38
N SER A 15 8.54 -13.07 8.85
CA SER A 15 7.21 -12.76 9.34
C SER A 15 6.36 -14.04 9.40
N ALA A 16 5.71 -14.30 10.53
CA ALA A 16 4.83 -15.45 10.70
C ALA A 16 3.74 -15.48 9.60
N ILE A 17 3.24 -14.31 9.20
CA ILE A 17 2.26 -14.14 8.12
C ILE A 17 2.83 -14.64 6.79
N ARG A 18 4.09 -14.31 6.47
CA ARG A 18 4.73 -14.78 5.22
C ARG A 18 4.90 -16.29 5.22
N LYS A 19 5.32 -16.88 6.33
CA LYS A 19 5.44 -18.34 6.48
C LYS A 19 4.09 -19.03 6.30
N MET A 20 3.02 -18.45 6.86
CA MET A 20 1.66 -18.98 6.70
C MET A 20 1.19 -18.92 5.25
N PHE A 21 1.49 -17.82 4.55
CA PHE A 21 1.17 -17.68 3.14
C PHE A 21 1.92 -18.69 2.26
N GLU A 22 3.23 -18.87 2.48
CA GLU A 22 4.05 -19.87 1.79
C GLU A 22 3.52 -21.30 2.04
N LEU A 23 3.18 -21.62 3.29
CA LEU A 23 2.55 -22.89 3.66
C LEU A 23 1.20 -23.07 2.97
N GLY A 24 0.37 -22.04 2.87
CA GLY A 24 -0.90 -22.06 2.16
C GLY A 24 -0.72 -22.40 0.67
N GLN A 25 0.30 -21.87 0.04
CA GLN A 25 0.64 -22.19 -1.36
C GLN A 25 1.07 -23.66 -1.52
N GLU A 26 1.95 -24.16 -0.64
CA GLU A 26 2.37 -25.57 -0.64
C GLU A 26 1.18 -26.52 -0.43
N MET A 27 0.28 -26.15 0.48
CA MET A 27 -0.95 -26.93 0.71
C MET A 27 -1.86 -26.92 -0.52
N ALA A 28 -2.01 -25.79 -1.19
CA ALA A 28 -2.82 -25.66 -2.40
C ALA A 28 -2.25 -26.49 -3.57
N GLU A 29 -0.91 -26.57 -3.69
CA GLU A 29 -0.27 -27.47 -4.66
C GLU A 29 -0.50 -28.95 -4.35
N LYS A 30 -0.46 -29.31 -3.06
CA LYS A 30 -0.59 -30.71 -2.61
C LYS A 30 -2.03 -31.22 -2.61
N TYR A 31 -2.99 -30.39 -2.22
CA TYR A 31 -4.38 -30.81 -1.97
C TYR A 31 -5.39 -30.24 -2.97
N GLY A 32 -4.96 -29.35 -3.88
CA GLY A 32 -5.82 -28.60 -4.80
C GLY A 32 -6.27 -27.27 -4.17
N LYS A 33 -6.29 -26.21 -4.98
CA LYS A 33 -6.64 -24.85 -4.52
C LYS A 33 -8.05 -24.75 -3.94
N GLU A 34 -8.97 -25.56 -4.46
CA GLU A 34 -10.36 -25.61 -4.04
C GLU A 34 -10.58 -26.24 -2.64
N ASN A 35 -9.55 -26.92 -2.13
CA ASN A 35 -9.59 -27.57 -0.81
C ASN A 35 -8.80 -26.81 0.27
N VAL A 36 -8.21 -25.66 -0.07
CA VAL A 36 -7.41 -24.84 0.85
C VAL A 36 -8.01 -23.46 1.01
N TYR A 37 -8.39 -23.13 2.23
CA TYR A 37 -8.93 -21.82 2.62
C TYR A 37 -7.84 -21.02 3.29
N ASP A 38 -7.15 -20.19 2.51
CA ASP A 38 -6.04 -19.36 3.00
C ASP A 38 -6.57 -18.03 3.52
N PHE A 39 -6.45 -17.82 4.83
CA PHE A 39 -6.78 -16.57 5.54
C PHE A 39 -5.53 -15.83 6.02
N SER A 40 -4.35 -16.17 5.52
CA SER A 40 -3.07 -15.56 5.95
C SER A 40 -2.91 -14.12 5.51
N LEU A 41 -3.42 -13.77 4.33
CA LEU A 41 -3.35 -12.42 3.75
C LEU A 41 -4.73 -11.95 3.32
N GLY A 42 -5.01 -10.66 3.55
CA GLY A 42 -6.24 -10.01 3.13
C GLY A 42 -6.22 -9.63 1.65
N ASN A 43 -6.19 -10.63 0.75
CA ASN A 43 -6.30 -10.37 -0.67
C ASN A 43 -7.73 -10.01 -1.06
N PRO A 44 -7.96 -8.97 -1.89
CA PRO A 44 -9.29 -8.68 -2.42
C PRO A 44 -9.82 -9.84 -3.24
N VAL A 45 -11.04 -10.29 -2.93
CA VAL A 45 -11.74 -11.33 -3.69
C VAL A 45 -12.54 -10.73 -4.85
N ALA A 46 -13.00 -9.49 -4.68
CA ALA A 46 -13.73 -8.79 -5.72
C ALA A 46 -12.81 -8.38 -6.89
N PRO A 47 -13.23 -8.60 -8.14
CA PRO A 47 -12.46 -8.14 -9.29
C PRO A 47 -12.40 -6.61 -9.31
N VAL A 48 -11.31 -6.08 -9.86
CA VAL A 48 -11.18 -4.64 -10.09
C VAL A 48 -12.30 -4.17 -11.04
N PRO A 49 -13.00 -3.07 -10.71
CA PRO A 49 -14.02 -2.51 -11.61
C PRO A 49 -13.50 -2.28 -13.02
N TYR A 50 -14.34 -2.54 -14.01
CA TYR A 50 -13.98 -2.43 -15.43
C TYR A 50 -13.54 -1.01 -15.81
N GLU A 51 -14.15 0.00 -15.18
CA GLU A 51 -13.82 1.41 -15.36
C GLU A 51 -12.36 1.72 -15.00
N VAL A 52 -11.83 1.11 -13.95
CA VAL A 52 -10.42 1.29 -13.53
C VAL A 52 -9.48 0.73 -14.59
N LYS A 53 -9.77 -0.47 -15.10
CA LYS A 53 -8.98 -1.08 -16.17
C LYS A 53 -8.96 -0.20 -17.42
N ASN A 54 -10.14 0.29 -17.86
CA ASN A 54 -10.25 1.13 -19.03
C ASN A 54 -9.58 2.48 -18.86
N ALA A 55 -9.68 3.08 -17.67
CA ALA A 55 -8.99 4.32 -17.38
C ALA A 55 -7.46 4.18 -17.50
N ILE A 56 -6.89 3.08 -16.98
CA ILE A 56 -5.46 2.79 -17.11
C ILE A 56 -5.06 2.61 -18.57
N ILE A 57 -5.82 1.82 -19.34
CA ILE A 57 -5.56 1.60 -20.78
C ILE A 57 -5.62 2.93 -21.53
N SER A 58 -6.69 3.70 -21.33
CA SER A 58 -6.86 5.00 -21.99
C SER A 58 -5.74 5.98 -21.65
N LEU A 59 -5.26 5.97 -20.41
CA LEU A 59 -4.16 6.81 -19.99
C LEU A 59 -2.86 6.43 -20.73
N LEU A 60 -2.58 5.14 -20.82
CA LEU A 60 -1.37 4.63 -21.51
C LEU A 60 -1.41 4.84 -23.03
N GLU A 61 -2.58 4.81 -23.65
CA GLU A 61 -2.77 4.98 -25.10
C GLU A 61 -2.78 6.44 -25.54
N ASN A 62 -3.25 7.37 -24.69
CA ASN A 62 -3.58 8.73 -25.11
C ASN A 62 -2.72 9.83 -24.48
N GLN A 63 -1.98 9.53 -23.41
CA GLN A 63 -1.10 10.54 -22.79
C GLN A 63 0.36 10.39 -23.23
N ASP A 64 1.09 11.51 -23.14
CA ASP A 64 2.53 11.51 -23.43
C ASP A 64 3.27 10.57 -22.47
N PRO A 65 4.06 9.60 -22.99
CA PRO A 65 4.84 8.70 -22.14
C PRO A 65 5.76 9.43 -21.16
N HIS A 66 6.28 10.61 -21.50
CA HIS A 66 7.12 11.40 -20.59
C HIS A 66 6.34 11.96 -19.41
N GLU A 67 5.06 12.28 -19.58
CA GLU A 67 4.20 12.72 -18.48
C GLU A 67 3.79 11.55 -17.57
N ILE A 68 3.50 10.37 -18.16
CA ILE A 68 3.10 9.17 -17.41
C ILE A 68 4.26 8.61 -16.59
N HIS A 69 5.45 8.55 -17.18
CA HIS A 69 6.62 7.90 -16.59
C HIS A 69 7.64 8.89 -16.01
N GLY A 70 7.35 10.18 -16.08
CA GLY A 70 8.21 11.23 -15.55
C GLY A 70 8.15 11.38 -14.02
N TYR A 71 9.02 12.21 -13.50
CA TYR A 71 8.94 12.61 -12.09
C TYR A 71 7.75 13.54 -11.86
N MET A 72 7.05 13.30 -10.75
CA MET A 72 5.99 14.18 -10.27
C MET A 72 6.43 14.95 -9.02
N LYS A 73 5.61 15.88 -8.54
CA LYS A 73 5.79 16.52 -7.22
C LYS A 73 5.80 15.47 -6.11
N ASN A 74 6.58 15.69 -5.05
CA ASN A 74 6.71 14.75 -3.94
C ASN A 74 5.38 14.37 -3.27
N ALA A 75 4.41 15.29 -3.25
CA ALA A 75 3.08 15.03 -2.70
C ALA A 75 2.12 14.32 -3.68
N GLY A 76 2.51 14.17 -4.94
CA GLY A 76 1.67 13.65 -6.03
C GLY A 76 1.08 14.76 -6.91
N TYR A 77 0.32 14.36 -7.94
CA TYR A 77 -0.34 15.28 -8.87
C TYR A 77 -1.41 16.12 -8.18
N ASP A 78 -1.38 17.42 -8.39
CA ASP A 78 -2.30 18.37 -7.76
C ASP A 78 -3.76 18.07 -8.07
N GLU A 79 -4.07 17.72 -9.32
CA GLU A 79 -5.44 17.39 -9.75
C GLU A 79 -5.98 16.16 -9.04
N VAL A 80 -5.15 15.13 -8.85
CA VAL A 80 -5.53 13.89 -8.13
C VAL A 80 -5.77 14.20 -6.66
N ARG A 81 -4.87 14.95 -6.04
CA ARG A 81 -4.98 15.36 -4.62
C ARG A 81 -6.24 16.19 -4.39
N GLU A 82 -6.55 17.11 -5.30
CA GLU A 82 -7.76 17.93 -5.22
C GLU A 82 -9.04 17.09 -5.35
N GLN A 83 -9.08 16.12 -6.27
CA GLN A 83 -10.23 15.22 -6.40
C GLN A 83 -10.42 14.36 -5.15
N ILE A 84 -9.33 13.87 -4.54
CA ILE A 84 -9.38 13.13 -3.28
C ILE A 84 -9.91 14.04 -2.16
N ALA A 85 -9.40 15.26 -2.03
CA ALA A 85 -9.86 16.22 -1.02
C ALA A 85 -11.36 16.52 -1.16
N ARG A 86 -11.84 16.78 -2.37
CA ARG A 86 -13.27 16.96 -2.66
C ARG A 86 -14.12 15.73 -2.32
N HIS A 87 -13.59 14.53 -2.59
CA HIS A 87 -14.29 13.29 -2.22
C HIS A 87 -14.40 13.14 -0.71
N LEU A 88 -13.30 13.38 0.03
CA LEU A 88 -13.26 13.29 1.48
C LEU A 88 -14.18 14.35 2.12
N THR A 89 -14.16 15.58 1.59
CA THR A 89 -15.06 16.65 2.04
C THR A 89 -16.54 16.23 1.95
N ARG A 90 -16.94 15.63 0.82
CA ARG A 90 -18.32 15.14 0.64
C ARG A 90 -18.65 13.95 1.54
N ARG A 91 -17.66 13.06 1.76
CA ARG A 91 -17.88 11.82 2.52
C ARG A 91 -17.98 12.06 4.02
N PHE A 92 -17.17 12.97 4.54
CA PHE A 92 -17.04 13.20 5.97
C PHE A 92 -17.64 14.53 6.43
N GLU A 93 -18.15 15.34 5.49
CA GLU A 93 -18.73 16.68 5.75
C GLU A 93 -17.75 17.63 6.48
N LEU A 94 -16.45 17.44 6.24
CA LEU A 94 -15.36 18.24 6.79
C LEU A 94 -14.56 18.85 5.63
N PRO A 95 -14.08 20.11 5.76
CA PRO A 95 -13.31 20.74 4.71
C PRO A 95 -11.91 20.07 4.59
N TYR A 96 -11.66 19.45 3.45
CA TYR A 96 -10.35 18.95 3.07
C TYR A 96 -9.82 19.74 1.88
N GLU A 97 -8.53 20.08 1.95
CA GLU A 97 -7.79 20.77 0.89
C GLU A 97 -6.68 19.86 0.36
N LYS A 98 -6.26 20.06 -0.89
CA LYS A 98 -5.21 19.23 -1.52
C LYS A 98 -3.88 19.28 -0.77
N GLU A 99 -3.61 20.36 -0.04
CA GLU A 99 -2.41 20.56 0.78
C GLU A 99 -2.33 19.56 1.95
N GLN A 100 -3.47 19.00 2.36
CA GLN A 100 -3.57 17.98 3.41
C GLN A 100 -3.45 16.55 2.87
N ILE A 101 -3.34 16.38 1.54
CA ILE A 101 -3.26 15.07 0.88
C ILE A 101 -1.83 14.82 0.42
N LEU A 102 -1.26 13.70 0.86
CA LEU A 102 0.02 13.17 0.41
C LEU A 102 -0.20 11.79 -0.21
N LEU A 103 0.22 11.59 -1.46
CA LEU A 103 0.18 10.28 -2.11
C LEU A 103 1.47 9.51 -1.78
N CYS A 104 1.32 8.25 -1.43
CA CYS A 104 2.45 7.37 -1.12
C CYS A 104 2.24 5.97 -1.72
N ALA A 105 3.31 5.20 -1.83
CA ALA A 105 3.28 3.84 -2.35
C ALA A 105 2.89 2.86 -1.24
N GLY A 106 1.59 2.60 -1.11
CA GLY A 106 1.03 1.64 -0.17
C GLY A 106 0.99 2.13 1.29
N ALA A 107 0.19 1.43 2.10
CA ALA A 107 -0.02 1.78 3.52
C ALA A 107 1.27 1.72 4.34
N ALA A 108 2.15 0.74 4.11
CA ALA A 108 3.42 0.64 4.82
C ALA A 108 4.33 1.85 4.57
N GLY A 109 4.35 2.37 3.33
CA GLY A 109 5.05 3.61 2.99
C GLY A 109 4.48 4.80 3.74
N GLY A 110 3.15 4.95 3.75
CA GLY A 110 2.46 6.00 4.48
C GLY A 110 2.73 5.96 5.98
N LEU A 111 2.61 4.79 6.61
CA LEU A 111 2.90 4.61 8.03
C LEU A 111 4.37 4.95 8.37
N ASN A 112 5.32 4.52 7.52
CA ASN A 112 6.73 4.86 7.73
C ASN A 112 6.97 6.38 7.68
N ILE A 113 6.35 7.08 6.74
CA ILE A 113 6.42 8.55 6.65
C ILE A 113 5.84 9.17 7.92
N LEU A 114 4.63 8.75 8.35
CA LEU A 114 3.98 9.29 9.54
C LEU A 114 4.82 9.07 10.80
N MET A 115 5.33 7.87 11.02
CA MET A 115 6.18 7.58 12.17
C MET A 115 7.44 8.43 12.18
N ARG A 116 8.08 8.62 11.02
CA ARG A 116 9.27 9.46 10.90
C ARG A 116 9.01 10.95 11.11
N CYS A 117 7.79 11.41 10.84
CA CYS A 117 7.41 12.82 11.02
C CYS A 117 6.86 13.14 12.41
N LEU A 118 6.30 12.16 13.11
CA LEU A 118 5.57 12.37 14.35
C LEU A 118 6.28 11.87 15.60
N LEU A 119 7.27 10.97 15.45
CA LEU A 119 7.93 10.32 16.59
C LEU A 119 9.37 10.81 16.74
N ASP A 120 9.71 11.18 17.95
CA ASP A 120 11.07 11.40 18.41
C ASP A 120 11.66 10.13 19.05
N GLU A 121 12.93 10.20 19.47
CA GLU A 121 13.58 9.12 20.20
C GLU A 121 12.89 8.91 21.56
N GLU A 122 12.58 7.67 21.91
CA GLU A 122 11.84 7.25 23.12
C GLU A 122 10.31 7.43 23.04
N ASP A 123 9.75 7.93 21.95
CA ASP A 123 8.29 7.93 21.79
C ASP A 123 7.75 6.52 21.56
N GLU A 124 6.54 6.26 22.09
CA GLU A 124 5.90 4.95 22.02
C GLU A 124 4.68 4.96 21.09
N VAL A 125 4.50 3.86 20.36
CA VAL A 125 3.31 3.64 19.52
C VAL A 125 2.43 2.58 20.15
N LEU A 126 1.20 2.95 20.52
CA LEU A 126 0.21 2.02 21.06
C LEU A 126 -0.56 1.35 19.90
N CYS A 127 -0.43 0.03 19.79
CA CYS A 127 -1.19 -0.79 18.84
C CYS A 127 -2.25 -1.60 19.58
N PHE A 128 -3.50 -1.46 19.14
CA PHE A 128 -4.59 -2.32 19.62
C PHE A 128 -4.58 -3.62 18.82
N THR A 129 -4.56 -4.72 19.53
CA THR A 129 -4.68 -6.06 18.93
C THR A 129 -5.98 -6.68 19.37
N PRO A 130 -6.67 -7.45 18.48
CA PRO A 130 -7.79 -8.25 18.88
C PRO A 130 -7.34 -9.38 19.81
#